data_ab752952bad152cb67b04d391c817b67
#
_entry.id   ab752952bad152cb67b04d391c817b67
#
_cell.length_a   1.000
_cell.length_b   1.000
_cell.length_c   1.000
_cell.angle_alpha   90.00
_cell.angle_beta   90.00
_cell.angle_gamma   90.00
#
_symmetry.space_group_name_H-M   'P 1'
#
loop_
_entity.id
_entity.type
_entity.pdbx_description
1 polymer ?
#
loop_
_entity_poly.entity_id
_entity_poly.type
_entity_poly.pdbx_seq_one_letter_code
_entity_poly.pdbx_strand_id
1 'polypeptide(L)'
;MRKFFYFFILIIIYLGCTKDSGGMSGNTSQPSDPGSSSVIPTNLTLDIKLKGQQENPHGDGSGIVYITASADNASYYNFRFENGDSFNSQDGNLTYTFTETGLNQYLVTVLAYSPTNDYDSTSKPILIRVSPPSVDGRDLVWSDEFNYDGILDSSKWHHQVIPIFGENWANGEQQHYTDRLDNSYVSDGTLKIV
;
A
#
# COMPACT_ATOMS: atom_id res chain seq x y z
N MET A 1 -20.91 19.66 -4.58
CA MET A 1 -20.31 20.18 -5.82
C MET A 1 -19.04 19.39 -6.10
N ARG A 2 -19.10 18.44 -7.00
CA ARG A 2 -17.94 17.60 -7.42
C ARG A 2 -17.11 18.41 -8.41
N LYS A 3 -15.86 18.73 -8.06
CA LYS A 3 -14.88 19.31 -9.00
C LYS A 3 -14.18 18.17 -9.70
N PHE A 4 -14.48 17.97 -10.98
CA PHE A 4 -13.70 17.12 -11.88
C PHE A 4 -12.44 17.87 -12.29
N PHE A 5 -11.26 17.35 -11.95
CA PHE A 5 -9.99 17.80 -12.50
C PHE A 5 -9.71 16.99 -13.78
N TYR A 6 -9.80 17.66 -14.93
CA TYR A 6 -9.31 17.12 -16.18
C TYR A 6 -7.79 17.32 -16.27
N PHE A 7 -7.08 16.22 -16.33
CA PHE A 7 -5.64 16.23 -16.61
C PHE A 7 -5.45 16.27 -18.14
N PHE A 8 -5.00 17.40 -18.66
CA PHE A 8 -4.61 17.55 -20.07
C PHE A 8 -3.19 17.00 -20.24
N ILE A 9 -3.07 15.86 -20.95
CA ILE A 9 -1.77 15.37 -21.41
C ILE A 9 -1.41 16.13 -22.68
N LEU A 10 -0.40 16.97 -22.57
CA LEU A 10 0.19 17.68 -23.73
C LEU A 10 1.27 16.77 -24.34
N ILE A 11 0.93 16.11 -25.46
CA ILE A 11 1.89 15.35 -26.27
C ILE A 11 2.62 16.37 -27.17
N ILE A 12 3.87 16.64 -26.88
CA ILE A 12 4.75 17.41 -27.76
C ILE A 12 5.46 16.42 -28.69
N ILE A 13 5.04 16.41 -29.95
CA ILE A 13 5.73 15.66 -31.01
C ILE A 13 6.77 16.62 -31.61
N TYR A 14 8.06 16.34 -31.38
CA TYR A 14 9.13 16.98 -32.12
C TYR A 14 9.41 16.18 -33.40
N LEU A 15 8.91 16.66 -34.53
CA LEU A 15 9.46 16.32 -35.84
C LEU A 15 10.53 17.36 -36.19
N GLY A 16 11.77 16.92 -36.28
CA GLY A 16 12.86 17.74 -36.77
C GLY A 16 13.82 16.89 -37.58
N CYS A 17 13.52 16.71 -38.85
CA CYS A 17 14.44 16.13 -39.82
C CYS A 17 15.09 17.29 -40.58
N THR A 18 16.38 17.49 -40.46
CA THR A 18 17.17 18.27 -41.43
C THR A 18 18.40 17.47 -41.85
N LYS A 19 18.37 17.13 -43.10
CA LYS A 19 19.46 16.56 -43.87
C LYS A 19 20.34 17.71 -44.34
N ASP A 20 21.62 17.67 -44.03
CA ASP A 20 22.57 18.41 -44.85
C ASP A 20 23.86 17.63 -45.05
N SER A 21 24.25 17.56 -46.31
CA SER A 21 25.36 16.82 -46.84
C SER A 21 26.54 17.79 -47.03
N GLY A 22 27.71 17.44 -46.51
CA GLY A 22 28.93 18.19 -46.80
C GLY A 22 30.13 17.37 -46.25
N GLY A 23 30.84 16.73 -47.13
CA GLY A 23 32.02 15.97 -46.80
C GLY A 23 33.22 16.83 -46.47
N MET A 24 34.11 16.30 -45.61
CA MET A 24 35.57 16.37 -45.81
C MET A 24 36.28 15.36 -44.88
N SER A 25 37.11 14.60 -45.50
CA SER A 25 38.08 13.67 -44.92
C SER A 25 39.02 14.38 -43.92
N GLY A 26 39.05 13.89 -42.70
CA GLY A 26 40.06 14.21 -41.70
C GLY A 26 40.25 13.00 -40.80
N ASN A 27 41.22 12.17 -41.13
CA ASN A 27 41.61 11.02 -40.35
C ASN A 27 42.38 11.50 -39.10
N THR A 28 41.65 11.67 -38.01
CA THR A 28 42.22 11.77 -36.65
C THR A 28 41.71 10.56 -35.87
N SER A 29 42.61 9.59 -35.75
CA SER A 29 42.44 8.50 -34.78
C SER A 29 42.39 9.07 -33.37
N GLN A 30 41.18 9.35 -32.92
CA GLN A 30 40.89 9.59 -31.51
C GLN A 30 41.10 8.25 -30.80
N PRO A 31 41.82 8.22 -29.66
CA PRO A 31 41.90 7.00 -28.86
C PRO A 31 40.47 6.60 -28.50
N SER A 32 40.07 5.41 -28.88
CA SER A 32 38.83 4.81 -28.36
C SER A 32 38.97 4.75 -26.85
N ASP A 33 38.18 5.57 -26.17
CA ASP A 33 37.91 5.41 -24.74
C ASP A 33 37.53 3.93 -24.51
N PRO A 34 38.24 3.18 -23.64
CA PRO A 34 37.86 1.83 -23.34
C PRO A 34 36.49 1.88 -22.73
N GLY A 35 35.45 1.57 -23.53
CA GLY A 35 34.08 1.67 -23.19
C GLY A 35 33.83 1.08 -21.81
N SER A 36 33.33 1.90 -20.93
CA SER A 36 32.70 1.45 -19.69
C SER A 36 31.67 0.39 -20.08
N SER A 37 32.02 -0.88 -19.92
CA SER A 37 31.10 -1.96 -20.18
C SER A 37 29.94 -1.80 -19.18
N SER A 38 28.74 -1.54 -19.69
CA SER A 38 27.52 -1.53 -18.91
C SER A 38 27.41 -2.84 -18.14
N VAL A 39 27.33 -2.77 -16.82
CA VAL A 39 27.16 -3.93 -15.95
C VAL A 39 25.81 -3.82 -15.28
N ILE A 40 24.84 -4.58 -15.77
CA ILE A 40 23.51 -4.62 -15.15
C ILE A 40 23.60 -5.49 -13.89
N PRO A 41 22.99 -5.07 -12.75
CA PRO A 41 22.85 -5.91 -11.58
C PRO A 41 22.11 -7.21 -11.90
N THR A 42 22.50 -8.30 -11.25
CA THR A 42 21.91 -9.64 -11.45
C THR A 42 21.54 -10.27 -10.11
N ASN A 43 20.75 -11.36 -10.15
CA ASN A 43 20.32 -12.09 -8.96
C ASN A 43 19.60 -11.22 -7.91
N LEU A 44 18.83 -10.22 -8.38
CA LEU A 44 18.10 -9.33 -7.49
C LEU A 44 17.06 -10.10 -6.69
N THR A 45 17.14 -9.97 -5.37
CA THR A 45 16.18 -10.52 -4.40
C THR A 45 15.53 -9.39 -3.62
N LEU A 46 14.27 -9.62 -3.21
CA LEU A 46 13.51 -8.72 -2.34
C LEU A 46 12.82 -9.54 -1.26
N ASP A 47 13.19 -9.32 0.00
CA ASP A 47 12.50 -9.87 1.16
C ASP A 47 11.83 -8.77 1.97
N ILE A 48 10.61 -9.03 2.44
CA ILE A 48 9.82 -8.09 3.24
C ILE A 48 9.24 -8.84 4.42
N LYS A 49 9.53 -8.36 5.62
CA LYS A 49 9.03 -8.89 6.89
C LYS A 49 8.20 -7.83 7.59
N LEU A 50 6.98 -8.18 7.98
CA LEU A 50 6.12 -7.31 8.76
C LEU A 50 6.48 -7.49 10.25
N LYS A 51 6.52 -6.39 10.99
CA LYS A 51 6.70 -6.46 12.44
C LYS A 51 5.56 -7.27 13.06
N GLY A 52 5.89 -8.24 13.92
CA GLY A 52 4.91 -9.14 14.54
C GLY A 52 4.30 -10.20 13.62
N GLN A 53 4.88 -10.44 12.43
CA GLN A 53 4.36 -11.41 11.45
C GLN A 53 4.33 -12.85 11.97
N GLN A 54 5.16 -13.21 12.94
CA GLN A 54 5.17 -14.55 13.53
C GLN A 54 3.90 -14.87 14.31
N GLU A 55 3.31 -13.86 14.92
CA GLU A 55 2.07 -13.98 15.73
C GLU A 55 0.82 -13.64 14.90
N ASN A 56 0.95 -12.72 13.95
CA ASN A 56 -0.13 -12.31 13.07
C ASN A 56 0.39 -12.16 11.63
N PRO A 57 -0.14 -12.92 10.64
CA PRO A 57 0.36 -12.91 9.26
C PRO A 57 0.32 -11.52 8.60
N HIS A 58 -0.48 -10.60 9.11
CA HIS A 58 -0.61 -9.23 8.60
C HIS A 58 0.11 -8.17 9.47
N GLY A 59 0.97 -8.60 10.40
CA GLY A 59 1.74 -7.73 11.30
C GLY A 59 1.01 -7.39 12.60
N ASP A 60 1.72 -6.68 13.50
CA ASP A 60 1.24 -6.32 14.84
C ASP A 60 0.32 -5.08 14.88
N GLY A 61 -0.02 -4.53 13.74
CA GLY A 61 -0.83 -3.32 13.63
C GLY A 61 -0.03 -2.01 13.65
N SER A 62 1.28 -2.06 13.84
CA SER A 62 2.13 -0.86 13.82
C SER A 62 2.37 -0.28 12.43
N GLY A 63 2.09 -1.03 11.36
CA GLY A 63 2.39 -0.66 9.99
C GLY A 63 3.87 -0.76 9.61
N ILE A 64 4.75 -1.25 10.52
CA ILE A 64 6.19 -1.31 10.30
C ILE A 64 6.57 -2.54 9.48
N VAL A 65 7.38 -2.30 8.44
CA VAL A 65 7.98 -3.35 7.61
C VAL A 65 9.49 -3.21 7.56
N TYR A 66 10.18 -4.34 7.55
CA TYR A 66 11.61 -4.46 7.33
C TYR A 66 11.84 -5.04 5.95
N ILE A 67 12.52 -4.29 5.10
CA ILE A 67 12.74 -4.62 3.70
C ILE A 67 14.24 -4.85 3.49
N THR A 68 14.59 -5.94 2.82
CA THR A 68 15.95 -6.24 2.46
C THR A 68 16.01 -6.62 0.99
N ALA A 69 16.91 -5.99 0.25
CA ALA A 69 17.22 -6.31 -1.14
C ALA A 69 18.70 -6.64 -1.28
N SER A 70 19.02 -7.54 -2.19
CA SER A 70 20.40 -7.91 -2.54
C SER A 70 20.50 -8.23 -4.03
N ALA A 71 21.56 -7.77 -4.66
CA ALA A 71 21.89 -8.10 -6.05
C ALA A 71 23.39 -8.09 -6.25
N ASP A 72 23.88 -8.91 -7.19
CA ASP A 72 25.26 -8.85 -7.63
C ASP A 72 25.48 -7.59 -8.47
N ASN A 73 26.65 -6.97 -8.34
CA ASN A 73 27.06 -5.75 -9.06
C ASN A 73 26.17 -4.52 -8.78
N ALA A 74 25.36 -4.53 -7.73
CA ALA A 74 24.63 -3.34 -7.29
C ALA A 74 25.54 -2.42 -6.47
N SER A 75 25.39 -1.12 -6.66
CA SER A 75 26.05 -0.08 -5.86
C SER A 75 25.10 0.62 -4.89
N TYR A 76 23.83 0.66 -5.22
CA TYR A 76 22.77 1.14 -4.34
C TYR A 76 21.40 0.61 -4.79
N TYR A 77 20.39 0.79 -3.95
CA TYR A 77 19.01 0.38 -4.17
C TYR A 77 18.07 1.58 -4.04
N ASN A 78 16.99 1.58 -4.85
CA ASN A 78 15.90 2.53 -4.72
C ASN A 78 14.60 1.76 -4.48
N PHE A 79 14.00 1.94 -3.31
CA PHE A 79 12.71 1.37 -2.95
C PHE A 79 11.58 2.34 -3.31
N ARG A 80 10.54 1.84 -3.96
CA ARG A 80 9.37 2.62 -4.39
C ARG A 80 8.08 1.98 -3.90
N PHE A 81 7.17 2.82 -3.47
CA PHE A 81 5.85 2.46 -2.95
C PHE A 81 4.74 3.06 -3.80
N GLU A 82 3.56 2.40 -3.85
CA GLU A 82 2.42 2.86 -4.66
C GLU A 82 1.89 4.24 -4.24
N ASN A 83 2.09 4.66 -2.99
CA ASN A 83 1.72 6.00 -2.50
C ASN A 83 2.64 7.11 -3.03
N GLY A 84 3.64 6.77 -3.83
CA GLY A 84 4.61 7.72 -4.42
C GLY A 84 5.88 7.91 -3.61
N ASP A 85 6.00 7.33 -2.43
CA ASP A 85 7.22 7.39 -1.62
C ASP A 85 8.37 6.64 -2.30
N SER A 86 9.59 7.18 -2.17
CA SER A 86 10.80 6.60 -2.75
C SER A 86 12.02 6.86 -1.86
N PHE A 87 12.82 5.82 -1.60
CA PHE A 87 13.98 5.89 -0.70
C PHE A 87 15.18 5.17 -1.31
N ASN A 88 16.35 5.79 -1.19
CA ASN A 88 17.61 5.16 -1.56
C ASN A 88 18.25 4.47 -0.35
N SER A 89 18.89 3.32 -0.60
CA SER A 89 19.67 2.58 0.37
C SER A 89 20.97 2.10 -0.26
N GLN A 90 22.08 2.24 0.45
CA GLN A 90 23.38 1.76 -0.01
C GLN A 90 23.60 0.27 0.29
N ASP A 91 22.99 -0.21 1.37
CA ASP A 91 23.17 -1.58 1.88
C ASP A 91 21.98 -2.50 1.57
N GLY A 92 20.97 -1.97 0.83
CA GLY A 92 19.77 -2.73 0.49
C GLY A 92 18.77 -2.92 1.63
N ASN A 93 18.95 -2.24 2.77
CA ASN A 93 18.04 -2.33 3.91
C ASN A 93 17.19 -1.05 4.03
N LEU A 94 15.90 -1.22 4.33
CA LEU A 94 14.98 -0.14 4.61
C LEU A 94 13.96 -0.57 5.67
N THR A 95 13.71 0.30 6.63
CA THR A 95 12.52 0.20 7.49
C THR A 95 11.53 1.26 7.05
N TYR A 96 10.30 0.83 6.76
CA TYR A 96 9.22 1.72 6.33
C TYR A 96 7.99 1.53 7.19
N THR A 97 7.17 2.58 7.34
CA THR A 97 5.93 2.52 8.13
C THR A 97 4.75 2.97 7.28
N PHE A 98 3.82 2.05 7.04
CA PHE A 98 2.52 2.37 6.47
C PHE A 98 1.62 2.97 7.54
N THR A 99 0.85 4.00 7.19
CA THR A 99 0.02 4.76 8.16
C THR A 99 -1.48 4.68 7.87
N GLU A 100 -1.88 4.18 6.71
CA GLU A 100 -3.28 4.02 6.35
C GLU A 100 -3.90 2.89 7.17
N THR A 101 -4.89 3.23 8.01
CA THR A 101 -5.53 2.28 8.92
C THR A 101 -6.35 1.23 8.19
N GLY A 102 -6.45 0.04 8.78
CA GLY A 102 -7.15 -1.10 8.20
C GLY A 102 -6.22 -2.17 7.66
N LEU A 103 -6.78 -3.06 6.86
CA LEU A 103 -6.05 -4.12 6.16
C LEU A 103 -5.88 -3.70 4.70
N ASN A 104 -4.66 -3.29 4.34
CA ASN A 104 -4.37 -2.71 3.03
C ASN A 104 -3.34 -3.54 2.27
N GLN A 105 -3.50 -3.60 0.96
CA GLN A 105 -2.52 -4.22 0.07
C GLN A 105 -1.67 -3.14 -0.59
N TYR A 106 -0.35 -3.37 -0.63
CA TYR A 106 0.61 -2.48 -1.30
C TYR A 106 1.56 -3.29 -2.17
N LEU A 107 2.04 -2.67 -3.24
CA LEU A 107 3.15 -3.17 -4.04
C LEU A 107 4.42 -2.42 -3.65
N VAL A 108 5.45 -3.17 -3.26
CA VAL A 108 6.79 -2.63 -3.00
C VAL A 108 7.67 -3.01 -4.16
N THR A 109 8.31 -2.03 -4.78
CA THR A 109 9.25 -2.22 -5.90
C THR A 109 10.66 -1.83 -5.45
N VAL A 110 11.65 -2.61 -5.81
CA VAL A 110 13.05 -2.25 -5.64
C VAL A 110 13.75 -2.23 -7.00
N LEU A 111 14.57 -1.20 -7.19
CA LEU A 111 15.52 -1.09 -8.30
C LEU A 111 16.93 -1.18 -7.72
N ALA A 112 17.72 -2.13 -8.20
CA ALA A 112 19.15 -2.25 -7.87
C ALA A 112 19.96 -1.57 -8.97
N TYR A 113 20.78 -0.60 -8.63
CA TYR A 113 21.58 0.17 -9.57
C TYR A 113 23.06 -0.21 -9.53
N SER A 114 23.66 -0.36 -10.69
CA SER A 114 25.11 -0.51 -10.85
C SER A 114 25.84 0.83 -10.71
N PRO A 115 27.19 0.83 -10.65
CA PRO A 115 27.98 2.06 -10.71
C PRO A 115 27.79 2.88 -12.01
N THR A 116 27.34 2.24 -13.08
CA THR A 116 27.04 2.88 -14.39
C THR A 116 25.58 3.35 -14.52
N ASN A 117 24.78 3.26 -13.44
CA ASN A 117 23.34 3.57 -13.39
C ASN A 117 22.44 2.68 -14.26
N ASP A 118 22.97 1.54 -14.72
CA ASP A 118 22.11 0.49 -15.22
C ASP A 118 21.39 -0.16 -14.04
N TYR A 119 20.18 -0.68 -14.24
CA TYR A 119 19.43 -1.26 -13.15
C TYR A 119 18.69 -2.55 -13.54
N ASP A 120 18.41 -3.37 -12.53
CA ASP A 120 17.42 -4.43 -12.52
C ASP A 120 16.36 -4.11 -11.49
N SER A 121 15.14 -4.64 -11.64
CA SER A 121 14.03 -4.35 -10.74
C SER A 121 13.14 -5.56 -10.47
N THR A 122 12.60 -5.60 -9.26
CA THR A 122 11.59 -6.59 -8.86
C THR A 122 10.55 -5.95 -7.96
N SER A 123 9.36 -6.58 -7.87
CA SER A 123 8.26 -6.10 -7.04
C SER A 123 7.64 -7.23 -6.26
N LYS A 124 7.14 -6.92 -5.05
CA LYS A 124 6.46 -7.88 -4.17
C LYS A 124 5.22 -7.25 -3.57
N PRO A 125 4.02 -7.87 -3.72
CA PRO A 125 2.83 -7.42 -3.02
C PRO A 125 2.91 -7.83 -1.56
N ILE A 126 2.40 -6.96 -0.68
CA ILE A 126 2.23 -7.23 0.75
C ILE A 126 0.81 -6.88 1.18
N LEU A 127 0.30 -7.61 2.16
CA LEU A 127 -0.96 -7.32 2.83
C LEU A 127 -0.64 -7.01 4.28
N ILE A 128 -0.88 -5.77 4.71
CA ILE A 128 -0.50 -5.29 6.05
C ILE A 128 -1.70 -4.68 6.77
N ARG A 129 -1.79 -4.96 8.06
CA ARG A 129 -2.75 -4.33 8.97
C ARG A 129 -2.09 -3.16 9.69
N VAL A 130 -2.78 -2.01 9.68
CA VAL A 130 -2.42 -0.85 10.49
C VAL A 130 -3.57 -0.56 11.45
N SER A 131 -3.29 -0.61 12.75
CA SER A 131 -4.27 -0.27 13.77
C SER A 131 -4.48 1.23 13.83
N PRO A 132 -5.70 1.70 14.10
CA PRO A 132 -5.90 3.11 14.40
C PRO A 132 -5.09 3.51 15.64
N PRO A 133 -4.71 4.79 15.75
CA PRO A 133 -3.95 5.27 16.90
C PRO A 133 -4.72 5.02 18.21
N SER A 134 -4.02 4.56 19.25
CA SER A 134 -4.62 4.38 20.55
C SER A 134 -5.08 5.73 21.12
N VAL A 135 -6.29 5.78 21.65
CA VAL A 135 -6.83 6.95 22.34
C VAL A 135 -6.65 6.74 23.85
N ASP A 136 -6.03 7.68 24.53
CA ASP A 136 -5.77 7.62 25.98
C ASP A 136 -4.93 6.40 26.44
N GLY A 137 -4.00 5.92 25.60
CA GLY A 137 -3.14 4.77 25.92
C GLY A 137 -3.86 3.42 25.91
N ARG A 138 -5.08 3.37 25.36
CA ARG A 138 -5.85 2.13 25.15
C ARG A 138 -5.85 1.77 23.67
N ASP A 139 -5.54 0.52 23.38
CA ASP A 139 -5.63 -0.01 22.02
C ASP A 139 -7.10 -0.19 21.62
N LEU A 140 -7.46 0.24 20.40
CA LEU A 140 -8.78 -0.01 19.85
C LEU A 140 -8.90 -1.51 19.49
N VAL A 141 -9.74 -2.23 20.22
CA VAL A 141 -9.93 -3.68 20.02
C VAL A 141 -11.02 -3.96 18.99
N TRP A 142 -12.00 -3.09 18.87
CA TRP A 142 -13.12 -3.22 17.95
C TRP A 142 -13.78 -1.86 17.70
N SER A 143 -14.22 -1.60 16.46
CA SER A 143 -15.07 -0.47 16.09
C SER A 143 -15.97 -0.82 14.91
N ASP A 144 -17.06 -0.08 14.79
CA ASP A 144 -17.84 0.02 13.57
C ASP A 144 -18.15 1.50 13.33
N GLU A 145 -17.63 2.01 12.23
CA GLU A 145 -17.77 3.43 11.86
C GLU A 145 -19.05 3.67 11.06
N PHE A 146 -19.88 2.64 10.82
CA PHE A 146 -21.15 2.70 10.09
C PHE A 146 -21.04 3.41 8.74
N ASN A 147 -19.97 3.13 7.97
CA ASN A 147 -19.68 3.72 6.65
C ASN A 147 -20.54 3.14 5.51
N TYR A 148 -21.74 2.68 5.82
CA TYR A 148 -22.70 2.07 4.90
C TYR A 148 -24.13 2.45 5.31
N ASP A 149 -25.11 2.23 4.42
CA ASP A 149 -26.52 2.41 4.72
C ASP A 149 -27.27 1.08 4.62
N GLY A 150 -28.29 0.88 5.44
CA GLY A 150 -29.16 -0.28 5.40
C GLY A 150 -29.05 -1.21 6.59
N ILE A 151 -29.07 -2.54 6.34
CA ILE A 151 -29.05 -3.56 7.37
C ILE A 151 -27.68 -3.61 8.08
N LEU A 152 -27.70 -3.93 9.36
CA LEU A 152 -26.48 -4.15 10.14
C LEU A 152 -25.61 -5.27 9.57
N ASP A 153 -24.29 -5.07 9.57
CA ASP A 153 -23.32 -6.08 9.18
C ASP A 153 -23.37 -7.27 10.14
N SER A 154 -23.90 -8.39 9.68
CA SER A 154 -24.08 -9.61 10.50
C SER A 154 -22.77 -10.26 10.94
N SER A 155 -21.62 -9.87 10.36
CA SER A 155 -20.30 -10.32 10.82
C SER A 155 -19.85 -9.59 12.08
N LYS A 156 -20.41 -8.40 12.34
CA LYS A 156 -20.08 -7.55 13.49
C LYS A 156 -21.20 -7.46 14.52
N TRP A 157 -22.47 -7.56 14.07
CA TRP A 157 -23.66 -7.31 14.88
C TRP A 157 -24.59 -8.52 14.90
N HIS A 158 -25.20 -8.77 16.03
CA HIS A 158 -26.22 -9.80 16.18
C HIS A 158 -27.49 -9.20 16.81
N HIS A 159 -28.63 -9.43 16.17
CA HIS A 159 -29.92 -9.10 16.75
C HIS A 159 -30.35 -10.21 17.71
N GLN A 160 -30.50 -9.88 18.97
CA GLN A 160 -31.03 -10.80 19.97
C GLN A 160 -32.56 -10.82 19.89
N VAL A 161 -33.12 -11.69 19.06
CA VAL A 161 -34.57 -11.80 18.82
C VAL A 161 -35.27 -12.86 19.65
N ILE A 162 -34.48 -13.65 20.39
CA ILE A 162 -34.99 -14.70 21.29
C ILE A 162 -34.64 -14.30 22.72
N PRO A 163 -35.59 -14.38 23.68
CA PRO A 163 -35.30 -14.10 25.09
C PRO A 163 -34.13 -14.95 25.61
N ILE A 164 -33.21 -14.32 26.35
CA ILE A 164 -31.98 -14.97 26.84
C ILE A 164 -32.34 -16.04 27.93
N PHE A 165 -33.43 -15.80 28.65
CA PHE A 165 -33.86 -16.66 29.77
C PHE A 165 -35.11 -17.49 29.43
N GLY A 166 -35.25 -17.95 28.19
CA GLY A 166 -36.39 -18.76 27.76
C GLY A 166 -37.61 -17.95 27.38
N GLU A 167 -38.67 -17.95 28.17
CA GLU A 167 -39.92 -17.30 27.80
C GLU A 167 -39.94 -15.79 28.09
N ASN A 168 -38.98 -15.25 28.86
CA ASN A 168 -38.99 -13.86 29.31
C ASN A 168 -37.68 -13.15 29.02
N TRP A 169 -37.77 -11.85 28.71
CA TRP A 169 -36.63 -10.95 28.70
C TRP A 169 -36.17 -10.63 30.12
N ALA A 170 -34.91 -10.18 30.25
CA ALA A 170 -34.37 -9.70 31.52
C ALA A 170 -35.25 -8.53 32.06
N ASN A 171 -35.30 -8.39 33.37
CA ASN A 171 -36.06 -7.31 34.07
C ASN A 171 -37.58 -7.31 33.86
N GLY A 172 -38.19 -8.40 33.39
CA GLY A 172 -39.61 -8.50 33.17
C GLY A 172 -40.14 -7.65 32.03
N GLU A 173 -39.30 -7.37 31.06
CA GLU A 173 -39.65 -6.64 29.84
C GLU A 173 -40.72 -7.38 29.04
N GLN A 174 -41.73 -6.65 28.54
CA GLN A 174 -42.87 -7.20 27.79
C GLN A 174 -42.78 -6.94 26.29
N GLN A 175 -41.83 -6.12 25.82
CA GLN A 175 -41.58 -5.87 24.42
C GLN A 175 -40.80 -7.05 23.80
N HIS A 176 -40.89 -7.13 22.46
CA HIS A 176 -40.08 -8.04 21.66
C HIS A 176 -39.07 -7.25 20.84
N TYR A 177 -37.88 -7.78 20.73
CA TYR A 177 -36.83 -7.27 19.82
C TYR A 177 -36.92 -7.98 18.49
N THR A 178 -36.62 -7.30 17.41
CA THR A 178 -36.70 -7.85 16.05
C THR A 178 -35.44 -7.50 15.25
N ASP A 179 -35.21 -8.25 14.17
CA ASP A 179 -34.16 -8.00 13.18
C ASP A 179 -34.64 -7.17 11.97
N ARG A 180 -35.80 -6.50 12.10
CA ARG A 180 -36.42 -5.74 11.00
C ARG A 180 -35.73 -4.39 10.82
N LEU A 181 -35.58 -3.98 9.55
CA LEU A 181 -35.04 -2.66 9.17
C LEU A 181 -35.84 -1.49 9.78
N ASP A 182 -37.15 -1.69 10.07
CA ASP A 182 -37.97 -0.67 10.72
C ASP A 182 -37.53 -0.38 12.18
N ASN A 183 -36.82 -1.34 12.80
CA ASN A 183 -36.42 -1.22 14.21
C ASN A 183 -34.90 -0.95 14.39
N SER A 184 -34.07 -1.38 13.44
CA SER A 184 -32.64 -1.05 13.49
C SER A 184 -32.03 -1.03 12.10
N TYR A 185 -31.29 0.02 11.79
CA TYR A 185 -30.61 0.22 10.52
C TYR A 185 -29.48 1.22 10.65
N VAL A 186 -28.59 1.22 9.68
CA VAL A 186 -27.52 2.21 9.54
C VAL A 186 -27.93 3.27 8.54
N SER A 187 -27.81 4.54 8.90
CA SER A 187 -27.87 5.66 7.98
C SER A 187 -27.07 6.85 8.49
N ASP A 188 -26.57 7.65 7.56
CA ASP A 188 -25.80 8.87 7.86
C ASP A 188 -24.65 8.62 8.87
N GLY A 189 -23.94 7.49 8.72
CA GLY A 189 -22.80 7.15 9.54
C GLY A 189 -23.14 6.77 10.99
N THR A 190 -24.40 6.41 11.28
CA THR A 190 -24.84 6.03 12.64
C THR A 190 -25.81 4.87 12.64
N LEU A 191 -25.77 4.06 13.70
CA LEU A 191 -26.82 3.07 14.01
C LEU A 191 -28.06 3.77 14.52
N LYS A 192 -29.20 3.51 13.87
CA LYS A 192 -30.54 3.93 14.30
C LYS A 192 -31.21 2.74 15.00
N ILE A 193 -31.77 2.97 16.17
CA ILE A 193 -32.66 2.05 16.89
C ILE A 193 -33.97 2.82 17.13
N VAL A 194 -35.08 2.23 16.66
CA VAL A 194 -36.39 2.89 16.62
C VAL A 194 -37.43 2.11 17.47
#